data_535c2ab1084f168bdf571ecb9d18721b
#
_entry.id   535c2ab1084f168bdf571ecb9d18721b
#
_cell.length_a   1.000
_cell.length_b   1.000
_cell.length_c   1.000
_cell.angle_alpha   90.00
_cell.angle_beta   90.00
_cell.angle_gamma   90.00
#
_symmetry.space_group_name_H-M   'P 1'
#
loop_
_entity.id
_entity.type
_entity.pdbx_description
1 polymer ?
#
loop_
_entity_poly.entity_id
_entity_poly.type
_entity_poly.pdbx_seq_one_letter_code
_entity_poly.pdbx_strand_id
1 'polypeptide(L)'
;MKYAGDRGDPYLDSETGVLRNLLGIKEQGGLDKAESTLSFLRASELREQPVKGKFDLAHLQRIHKRLFGDVYDWAGQIRQVEISKGSTMFARQVAIQSAAQQLFGQLAKEQLLRGLDADEFSKRAGHYLGEINVLHPFREGNGRTQREFIGQLAQQAGHRIDWSGVSQAS
;
A
#
# COMPACT_ATOMS: atom_id res chain seq x y z
N MET A 1 15.64 -1.52 -7.29
CA MET A 1 14.40 -2.16 -6.79
C MET A 1 14.32 -2.02 -5.29
N LYS A 2 13.18 -1.70 -4.76
CA LYS A 2 12.99 -1.34 -3.34
C LYS A 2 12.95 -2.57 -2.41
N TYR A 3 12.43 -3.68 -2.89
CA TYR A 3 12.29 -4.91 -2.12
C TYR A 3 13.04 -6.06 -2.76
N ALA A 4 13.71 -6.86 -1.94
CA ALA A 4 14.24 -8.15 -2.38
C ALA A 4 13.12 -9.19 -2.35
N GLY A 5 13.01 -9.98 -3.40
CA GLY A 5 12.10 -11.11 -3.50
C GLY A 5 12.83 -12.44 -3.40
N ASP A 6 12.07 -13.51 -3.43
CA ASP A 6 12.59 -14.88 -3.44
C ASP A 6 13.36 -15.22 -4.73
N ARG A 7 14.14 -16.29 -4.68
CA ARG A 7 14.72 -16.86 -5.90
C ARG A 7 13.62 -17.24 -6.88
N GLY A 8 13.75 -16.77 -8.13
CA GLY A 8 12.74 -17.03 -9.16
C GLY A 8 11.50 -16.17 -9.02
N ASP A 9 11.63 -14.99 -8.47
CA ASP A 9 10.52 -14.01 -8.34
C ASP A 9 9.83 -13.76 -9.69
N PRO A 10 8.57 -14.19 -9.85
CA PRO A 10 7.87 -14.10 -11.14
C PRO A 10 7.50 -12.66 -11.53
N TYR A 11 7.62 -11.72 -10.60
CA TYR A 11 7.36 -10.31 -10.88
C TYR A 11 8.51 -9.62 -11.62
N LEU A 12 9.68 -10.25 -11.68
CA LEU A 12 10.86 -9.69 -12.33
C LEU A 12 11.00 -10.19 -13.75
N ASP A 13 11.45 -9.28 -14.61
CA ASP A 13 11.95 -9.66 -15.93
C ASP A 13 13.27 -10.45 -15.77
N SER A 14 13.34 -11.64 -16.35
CA SER A 14 14.46 -12.55 -16.17
C SER A 14 15.77 -12.06 -16.77
N GLU A 15 15.70 -11.18 -17.77
CA GLU A 15 16.89 -10.65 -18.45
C GLU A 15 17.44 -9.41 -17.75
N THR A 16 16.56 -8.53 -17.28
CA THR A 16 16.95 -7.22 -16.76
C THR A 16 16.87 -7.12 -15.23
N GLY A 17 16.14 -8.02 -14.57
CA GLY A 17 15.88 -7.94 -13.14
C GLY A 17 14.95 -6.80 -12.73
N VAL A 18 14.36 -6.09 -13.70
CA VAL A 18 13.41 -5.01 -13.48
C VAL A 18 12.00 -5.60 -13.33
N LEU A 19 11.14 -5.01 -12.51
CA LEU A 19 9.75 -5.43 -12.37
C LEU A 19 9.05 -5.38 -13.74
N ARG A 20 8.38 -6.47 -14.09
CA ARG A 20 7.53 -6.52 -15.29
C ARG A 20 6.47 -5.45 -15.21
N ASN A 21 6.29 -4.70 -16.29
CA ASN A 21 5.37 -3.57 -16.30
C ASN A 21 4.66 -3.44 -17.66
N LEU A 22 3.51 -2.78 -17.63
CA LEU A 22 2.67 -2.56 -18.80
C LEU A 22 3.26 -1.53 -19.79
N LEU A 23 4.27 -0.79 -19.35
CA LEU A 23 4.88 0.30 -20.13
C LEU A 23 6.04 -0.18 -21.00
N GLY A 24 6.43 -1.45 -20.89
CA GLY A 24 7.55 -2.01 -21.64
C GLY A 24 8.92 -1.48 -21.21
N ILE A 25 9.01 -0.90 -20.01
CA ILE A 25 10.25 -0.30 -19.50
C ILE A 25 11.18 -1.40 -18.97
N LYS A 26 12.42 -1.41 -19.44
CA LYS A 26 13.44 -2.42 -19.12
C LYS A 26 14.59 -1.86 -18.28
N GLU A 27 14.52 -0.60 -17.86
CA GLU A 27 15.56 0.07 -17.12
C GLU A 27 14.96 0.63 -15.83
N GLN A 28 15.64 0.39 -14.69
CA GLN A 28 15.09 0.66 -13.34
C GLN A 28 14.79 2.14 -13.12
N GLY A 29 15.69 3.04 -13.54
CA GLY A 29 15.47 4.48 -13.33
C GLY A 29 14.27 5.02 -14.11
N GLY A 30 14.06 4.51 -15.33
CA GLY A 30 12.89 4.85 -16.14
C GLY A 30 11.58 4.35 -15.52
N LEU A 31 11.60 3.13 -15.00
CA LEU A 31 10.43 2.56 -14.31
C LEU A 31 10.11 3.34 -13.03
N ASP A 32 11.10 3.64 -12.22
CA ASP A 32 10.91 4.41 -10.98
C ASP A 32 10.27 5.77 -11.25
N LYS A 33 10.75 6.45 -12.28
CA LYS A 33 10.21 7.76 -12.69
C LYS A 33 8.78 7.67 -13.20
N ALA A 34 8.49 6.73 -14.07
CA ALA A 34 7.15 6.52 -14.62
C ALA A 34 6.15 6.12 -13.53
N GLU A 35 6.53 5.18 -12.67
CA GLU A 35 5.71 4.74 -11.55
C GLU A 35 5.41 5.89 -10.59
N SER A 36 6.42 6.67 -10.23
CA SER A 36 6.27 7.83 -9.34
C SER A 36 5.31 8.86 -9.94
N THR A 37 5.47 9.19 -11.21
CA THR A 37 4.63 10.18 -11.90
C THR A 37 3.17 9.71 -12.00
N LEU A 38 2.95 8.50 -12.46
CA LEU A 38 1.60 7.96 -12.66
C LEU A 38 0.87 7.73 -11.35
N SER A 39 1.56 7.20 -10.34
CA SER A 39 0.94 6.98 -9.04
C SER A 39 0.62 8.30 -8.32
N PHE A 40 1.43 9.33 -8.49
CA PHE A 40 1.13 10.67 -7.97
C PHE A 40 -0.15 11.24 -8.60
N LEU A 41 -0.28 11.13 -9.92
CA LEU A 41 -1.48 11.56 -10.64
C LEU A 41 -2.72 10.83 -10.12
N ARG A 42 -2.64 9.50 -9.99
CA ARG A 42 -3.75 8.69 -9.50
C ARG A 42 -4.09 8.98 -8.04
N ALA A 43 -3.09 9.28 -7.20
CA ALA A 43 -3.31 9.69 -5.81
C ALA A 43 -4.09 11.00 -5.73
N SER A 44 -3.77 11.97 -6.59
CA SER A 44 -4.53 13.23 -6.66
C SER A 44 -6.00 13.00 -7.03
N GLU A 45 -6.25 12.14 -8.02
CA GLU A 45 -7.62 11.75 -8.40
C GLU A 45 -8.35 11.04 -7.27
N LEU A 46 -7.67 10.16 -6.52
CA LEU A 46 -8.24 9.45 -5.38
C LEU A 46 -8.70 10.37 -4.26
N ARG A 47 -8.03 11.49 -4.06
CA ARG A 47 -8.40 12.48 -3.04
C ARG A 47 -9.67 13.22 -3.41
N GLU A 48 -9.89 13.45 -4.69
CA GLU A 48 -11.11 14.07 -5.21
C GLU A 48 -12.26 13.07 -5.32
N GLN A 49 -11.96 11.85 -5.74
CA GLN A 49 -12.92 10.77 -5.95
C GLN A 49 -12.44 9.49 -5.25
N PRO A 50 -12.64 9.37 -3.93
CA PRO A 50 -12.19 8.22 -3.18
C PRO A 50 -12.81 6.90 -3.67
N VAL A 51 -12.01 5.85 -3.67
CA VAL A 51 -12.52 4.49 -3.89
C VAL A 51 -13.43 4.11 -2.73
N LYS A 52 -14.66 3.73 -3.04
CA LYS A 52 -15.63 3.28 -2.04
C LYS A 52 -15.22 1.90 -1.48
N GLY A 53 -15.42 1.72 -0.17
CA GLY A 53 -15.14 0.46 0.48
C GLY A 53 -15.47 0.49 1.97
N LYS A 54 -15.18 -0.63 2.62
CA LYS A 54 -15.49 -0.85 4.04
C LYS A 54 -14.27 -0.76 4.95
N PHE A 55 -13.17 -0.22 4.46
CA PHE A 55 -11.87 -0.19 5.15
C PHE A 55 -11.41 -1.59 5.57
N ASP A 56 -11.48 -2.53 4.66
CA ASP A 56 -10.99 -3.90 4.74
C ASP A 56 -9.87 -4.15 3.72
N LEU A 57 -9.40 -5.39 3.63
CA LEU A 57 -8.36 -5.76 2.68
C LEU A 57 -8.78 -5.48 1.23
N ALA A 58 -10.03 -5.77 0.88
CA ALA A 58 -10.55 -5.51 -0.47
C ALA A 58 -10.50 -4.01 -0.81
N HIS A 59 -10.78 -3.14 0.16
CA HIS A 59 -10.67 -1.69 -0.01
C HIS A 59 -9.22 -1.27 -0.25
N LEU A 60 -8.28 -1.79 0.55
CA LEU A 60 -6.84 -1.55 0.37
C LEU A 60 -6.37 -2.01 -1.01
N GLN A 61 -6.82 -3.17 -1.47
CA GLN A 61 -6.52 -3.70 -2.81
C GLN A 61 -7.04 -2.79 -3.93
N ARG A 62 -8.24 -2.25 -3.79
CA ARG A 62 -8.80 -1.31 -4.78
C ARG A 62 -8.03 0.01 -4.84
N ILE A 63 -7.56 0.50 -3.70
CA ILE A 63 -6.69 1.69 -3.68
C ILE A 63 -5.38 1.41 -4.42
N HIS A 64 -4.74 0.27 -4.13
CA HIS A 64 -3.51 -0.15 -4.84
C HIS A 64 -3.74 -0.27 -6.34
N LYS A 65 -4.84 -0.90 -6.75
CA LYS A 65 -5.23 -1.03 -8.15
C LYS A 65 -5.36 0.33 -8.84
N ARG A 66 -5.99 1.29 -8.16
CA ARG A 66 -6.15 2.64 -8.70
C ARG A 66 -4.82 3.36 -8.87
N LEU A 67 -3.92 3.22 -7.90
CA LEU A 67 -2.61 3.88 -7.94
C LEU A 67 -1.68 3.30 -9.01
N PHE A 68 -1.68 1.99 -9.19
CA PHE A 68 -0.65 1.27 -9.95
C PHE A 68 -1.14 0.51 -11.17
N GLY A 69 -2.44 0.55 -11.47
CA GLY A 69 -3.03 -0.18 -12.57
C GLY A 69 -2.54 0.24 -13.97
N ASP A 70 -1.99 1.44 -14.12
CA ASP A 70 -1.35 1.88 -15.36
C ASP A 70 0.02 1.23 -15.58
N VAL A 71 0.66 0.77 -14.52
CA VAL A 71 2.05 0.31 -14.54
C VAL A 71 2.15 -1.20 -14.43
N TYR A 72 1.34 -1.84 -13.60
CA TYR A 72 1.43 -3.27 -13.30
C TYR A 72 0.11 -3.99 -13.56
N ASP A 73 0.16 -5.12 -14.23
CA ASP A 73 -1.01 -5.97 -14.45
C ASP A 73 -1.48 -6.65 -13.16
N TRP A 74 -0.58 -6.84 -12.19
CA TRP A 74 -0.86 -7.39 -10.86
C TRP A 74 -1.32 -6.33 -9.85
N ALA A 75 -1.51 -5.08 -10.25
CA ALA A 75 -1.98 -4.02 -9.36
C ALA A 75 -3.27 -4.44 -8.65
N GLY A 76 -3.31 -4.26 -7.33
CA GLY A 76 -4.43 -4.67 -6.48
C GLY A 76 -4.40 -6.13 -6.03
N GLN A 77 -3.47 -6.94 -6.53
CA GLN A 77 -3.34 -8.35 -6.13
C GLN A 77 -2.35 -8.51 -4.97
N ILE A 78 -2.69 -9.39 -4.04
CA ILE A 78 -1.78 -9.75 -2.94
C ILE A 78 -0.58 -10.50 -3.52
N ARG A 79 0.62 -10.15 -3.05
CA ARG A 79 1.86 -10.80 -3.49
C ARG A 79 1.86 -12.30 -3.23
N GLN A 80 2.49 -13.02 -4.13
CA GLN A 80 2.67 -14.47 -4.06
C GLN A 80 4.11 -14.86 -3.73
N VAL A 81 4.91 -13.92 -3.24
CA VAL A 81 6.32 -14.13 -2.87
C VAL A 81 6.60 -13.48 -1.52
N GLU A 82 7.62 -14.00 -0.83
CA GLU A 82 8.18 -13.35 0.35
C GLU A 82 8.97 -12.13 -0.10
N ILE A 83 8.91 -11.05 0.67
CA ILE A 83 9.70 -9.83 0.42
C ILE A 83 10.35 -9.34 1.70
N SER A 84 11.47 -8.66 1.52
CA SER A 84 12.21 -8.02 2.60
C SER A 84 12.76 -6.67 2.14
N LYS A 85 13.07 -5.81 3.10
CA LYS A 85 13.76 -4.54 2.86
C LYS A 85 14.89 -4.42 3.88
N GLY A 86 16.13 -4.51 3.41
CA GLY A 86 17.29 -4.62 4.30
C GLY A 86 17.17 -5.86 5.18
N SER A 87 17.26 -5.70 6.50
CA SER A 87 17.06 -6.78 7.47
C SER A 87 15.61 -7.01 7.88
N THR A 88 14.68 -6.17 7.40
CA THR A 88 13.25 -6.27 7.76
C THR A 88 12.55 -7.28 6.87
N MET A 89 12.00 -8.33 7.49
CA MET A 89 11.09 -9.28 6.87
C MET A 89 9.65 -8.84 7.11
N PHE A 90 8.85 -8.88 6.06
CA PHE A 90 7.41 -8.62 6.17
C PHE A 90 6.62 -9.90 6.44
N ALA A 91 5.32 -9.80 6.65
CA ALA A 91 4.47 -10.95 6.91
C ALA A 91 4.65 -12.02 5.83
N ARG A 92 4.62 -13.29 6.24
CA ARG A 92 4.67 -14.41 5.29
C ARG A 92 3.46 -14.34 4.37
N GLN A 93 3.69 -14.54 3.07
CA GLN A 93 2.64 -14.36 2.06
C GLN A 93 1.38 -15.20 2.35
N VAL A 94 1.56 -16.42 2.87
CA VAL A 94 0.45 -17.31 3.23
C VAL A 94 -0.39 -16.80 4.40
N ALA A 95 0.15 -15.93 5.24
CA ALA A 95 -0.52 -15.37 6.43
C ALA A 95 -1.19 -14.01 6.16
N ILE A 96 -0.95 -13.37 5.03
CA ILE A 96 -1.43 -12.01 4.75
C ILE A 96 -2.95 -11.93 4.89
N GLN A 97 -3.66 -12.84 4.26
CA GLN A 97 -5.12 -12.77 4.19
C GLN A 97 -5.77 -12.92 5.57
N SER A 98 -5.33 -13.90 6.36
CA SER A 98 -5.86 -14.12 7.72
C SER A 98 -5.48 -13.00 8.68
N ALA A 99 -4.24 -12.52 8.62
CA ALA A 99 -3.78 -11.40 9.45
C ALA A 99 -4.51 -10.10 9.10
N ALA A 100 -4.74 -9.82 7.83
CA ALA A 100 -5.52 -8.67 7.38
C ALA A 100 -6.97 -8.75 7.85
N GLN A 101 -7.59 -9.94 7.78
CA GLN A 101 -8.95 -10.13 8.26
C GLN A 101 -9.08 -9.81 9.75
N GLN A 102 -8.13 -10.23 10.58
CA GLN A 102 -8.10 -9.90 11.99
C GLN A 102 -7.89 -8.41 12.21
N LEU A 103 -6.93 -7.81 11.52
CA LEU A 103 -6.59 -6.40 11.67
C LEU A 103 -7.76 -5.49 11.29
N PHE A 104 -8.34 -5.68 10.13
CA PHE A 104 -9.45 -4.86 9.67
C PHE A 104 -10.75 -5.18 10.40
N GLY A 105 -10.88 -6.39 10.94
CA GLY A 105 -11.96 -6.74 11.88
C GLY A 105 -11.88 -5.92 13.18
N GLN A 106 -10.68 -5.70 13.70
CA GLN A 106 -10.47 -4.81 14.85
C GLN A 106 -10.84 -3.35 14.52
N LEU A 107 -10.41 -2.86 13.35
CA LEU A 107 -10.75 -1.52 12.89
C LEU A 107 -12.26 -1.32 12.80
N ALA A 108 -12.99 -2.31 12.30
CA ALA A 108 -14.45 -2.28 12.24
C ALA A 108 -15.08 -2.24 13.63
N LYS A 109 -14.55 -3.00 14.60
CA LYS A 109 -14.99 -2.97 16.00
C LYS A 109 -14.72 -1.64 16.68
N GLU A 110 -13.68 -0.93 16.27
CA GLU A 110 -13.39 0.44 16.73
C GLU A 110 -14.19 1.50 15.94
N GLN A 111 -15.23 1.07 15.21
CA GLN A 111 -16.13 1.95 14.44
C GLN A 111 -15.39 2.84 13.43
N LEU A 112 -14.33 2.30 12.82
CA LEU A 112 -13.49 3.01 11.86
C LEU A 112 -12.89 4.31 12.44
N LEU A 113 -12.59 4.30 13.73
CA LEU A 113 -12.00 5.42 14.50
C LEU A 113 -12.87 6.69 14.51
N ARG A 114 -14.16 6.57 14.24
CA ARG A 114 -15.10 7.70 14.33
C ARG A 114 -15.30 8.14 15.76
N GLY A 115 -15.53 9.43 15.98
CA GLY A 115 -15.85 10.01 17.28
C GLY A 115 -14.65 10.21 18.21
N LEU A 116 -13.43 9.89 17.77
CA LEU A 116 -12.21 10.13 18.53
C LEU A 116 -11.75 11.59 18.37
N ASP A 117 -11.16 12.14 19.43
CA ASP A 117 -10.47 13.43 19.31
C ASP A 117 -9.16 13.27 18.49
N ALA A 118 -8.50 14.39 18.19
CA ALA A 118 -7.32 14.38 17.33
C ALA A 118 -6.17 13.53 17.90
N ASP A 119 -5.94 13.58 19.20
CA ASP A 119 -4.86 12.83 19.86
C ASP A 119 -5.15 11.31 19.83
N GLU A 120 -6.34 10.91 20.21
CA GLU A 120 -6.75 9.49 20.20
C GLU A 120 -6.78 8.95 18.79
N PHE A 121 -7.34 9.72 17.83
CA PHE A 121 -7.33 9.33 16.42
C PHE A 121 -5.91 9.12 15.92
N SER A 122 -5.01 10.06 16.21
CA SER A 122 -3.61 9.99 15.77
C SER A 122 -2.92 8.72 16.27
N LYS A 123 -3.11 8.38 17.55
CA LYS A 123 -2.54 7.16 18.15
C LYS A 123 -3.08 5.90 17.49
N ARG A 124 -4.40 5.82 17.30
CA ARG A 124 -5.02 4.63 16.71
C ARG A 124 -4.72 4.51 15.21
N ALA A 125 -4.75 5.59 14.47
CA ALA A 125 -4.37 5.60 13.06
C ALA A 125 -2.90 5.18 12.89
N GLY A 126 -2.00 5.66 13.73
CA GLY A 126 -0.60 5.26 13.75
C GLY A 126 -0.42 3.77 14.03
N HIS A 127 -1.20 3.20 14.94
CA HIS A 127 -1.23 1.75 15.19
C HIS A 127 -1.61 0.98 13.92
N TYR A 128 -2.71 1.34 13.27
CA TYR A 128 -3.15 0.64 12.04
C TYR A 128 -2.17 0.83 10.88
N LEU A 129 -1.60 2.02 10.72
CA LEU A 129 -0.56 2.24 9.72
C LEU A 129 0.63 1.30 9.94
N GLY A 130 1.10 1.17 11.18
CA GLY A 130 2.19 0.27 11.54
C GLY A 130 1.87 -1.20 11.27
N GLU A 131 0.67 -1.65 11.63
CA GLU A 131 0.24 -3.02 11.40
C GLU A 131 0.06 -3.35 9.91
N ILE A 132 -0.49 -2.43 9.12
CA ILE A 132 -0.57 -2.59 7.66
C ILE A 132 0.84 -2.64 7.06
N ASN A 133 1.76 -1.84 7.60
CA ASN A 133 3.16 -1.86 7.16
C ASN A 133 3.83 -3.21 7.44
N VAL A 134 3.53 -3.87 8.55
CA VAL A 134 4.01 -5.23 8.84
C VAL A 134 3.46 -6.23 7.83
N LEU A 135 2.20 -6.11 7.44
CA LEU A 135 1.59 -6.97 6.43
C LEU A 135 2.28 -6.82 5.07
N HIS A 136 2.52 -5.62 4.62
CA HIS A 136 3.14 -5.33 3.32
C HIS A 136 2.56 -6.22 2.22
N PRO A 137 1.26 -6.09 1.91
CA PRO A 137 0.55 -7.12 1.16
C PRO A 137 0.86 -7.13 -0.35
N PHE A 138 1.48 -6.09 -0.88
CA PHE A 138 1.74 -5.97 -2.31
C PHE A 138 3.22 -6.14 -2.63
N ARG A 139 3.52 -6.53 -3.87
CA ARG A 139 4.91 -6.69 -4.32
C ARG A 139 5.68 -5.35 -4.32
N GLU A 140 4.99 -4.26 -4.65
CA GLU A 140 5.53 -2.90 -4.69
C GLU A 140 4.41 -1.90 -4.38
N GLY A 141 4.74 -0.68 -4.01
CA GLY A 141 3.75 0.39 -3.82
C GLY A 141 3.01 0.35 -2.49
N ASN A 142 3.50 -0.40 -1.50
CA ASN A 142 2.83 -0.56 -0.19
C ASN A 142 2.72 0.76 0.58
N GLY A 143 3.80 1.54 0.65
CA GLY A 143 3.82 2.78 1.44
C GLY A 143 2.82 3.82 0.92
N ARG A 144 2.75 4.03 -0.37
CA ARG A 144 1.80 4.95 -0.99
C ARG A 144 0.36 4.51 -0.79
N THR A 145 0.09 3.23 -0.94
CA THR A 145 -1.24 2.65 -0.72
C THR A 145 -1.70 2.79 0.73
N GLN A 146 -0.82 2.53 1.67
CA GLN A 146 -1.09 2.68 3.11
C GLN A 146 -1.47 4.13 3.45
N ARG A 147 -0.72 5.09 2.94
CA ARG A 147 -0.99 6.50 3.20
C ARG A 147 -2.33 6.95 2.62
N GLU A 148 -2.67 6.54 1.42
CA GLU A 148 -3.99 6.87 0.85
C GLU A 148 -5.13 6.20 1.62
N PHE A 149 -4.96 4.95 2.05
CA PHE A 149 -5.96 4.24 2.87
C PHE A 149 -6.19 4.96 4.22
N ILE A 150 -5.13 5.24 4.95
CA ILE A 150 -5.22 5.93 6.26
C ILE A 150 -5.71 7.37 6.08
N GLY A 151 -5.29 8.06 5.03
CA GLY A 151 -5.79 9.40 4.69
C GLY A 151 -7.29 9.42 4.43
N GLN A 152 -7.81 8.44 3.72
CA GLN A 152 -9.24 8.29 3.45
C GLN A 152 -10.01 7.94 4.73
N LEU A 153 -9.45 7.07 5.58
CA LEU A 153 -10.00 6.73 6.89
C LEU A 153 -10.12 7.99 7.77
N ALA A 154 -9.08 8.79 7.79
CA ALA A 154 -9.05 10.06 8.55
C ALA A 154 -10.13 11.01 8.06
N GLN A 155 -10.24 11.21 6.76
CA GLN A 155 -11.23 12.09 6.17
C GLN A 155 -12.64 11.68 6.54
N GLN A 156 -12.94 10.38 6.49
CA GLN A 156 -14.25 9.86 6.90
C GLN A 156 -14.53 10.09 8.38
N ALA A 157 -13.51 10.03 9.23
CA ALA A 157 -13.63 10.27 10.68
C ALA A 157 -13.62 11.77 11.06
N GLY A 158 -13.54 12.67 10.07
CA GLY A 158 -13.51 14.12 10.29
C GLY A 158 -12.14 14.70 10.62
N HIS A 159 -11.07 13.96 10.33
CA HIS A 159 -9.69 14.39 10.57
C HIS A 159 -8.92 14.56 9.26
N ARG A 160 -7.80 15.27 9.34
CA ARG A 160 -6.89 15.47 8.23
C ARG A 160 -5.47 15.10 8.66
N ILE A 161 -4.78 14.32 7.85
CA ILE A 161 -3.40 13.93 8.11
C ILE A 161 -2.46 14.75 7.22
N ASP A 162 -1.46 15.33 7.85
CA ASP A 162 -0.35 15.98 7.17
C ASP A 162 0.84 15.02 7.09
N TRP A 163 1.19 14.61 5.88
CA TRP A 163 2.29 13.70 5.62
C TRP A 163 3.63 14.41 5.39
N SER A 164 3.66 15.75 5.43
CA SER A 164 4.85 16.53 5.07
C SER A 164 6.07 16.27 5.97
N GLY A 165 5.85 15.86 7.21
CA GLY A 165 6.91 15.50 8.16
C GLY A 165 7.36 14.03 8.10
N VAL A 166 6.76 13.22 7.23
CA VAL A 166 7.08 11.79 7.12
C VAL A 166 8.12 11.58 6.03
N SER A 167 9.25 10.96 6.39
CA SER A 167 10.27 10.62 5.39
C SER A 167 9.73 9.60 4.39
N GLN A 168 10.11 9.75 3.12
CA GLN A 168 9.73 8.81 2.06
C GLN A 168 10.47 7.46 2.13
N ALA A 169 11.19 7.20 3.20
CA ALA A 169 12.00 5.99 3.39
C ALA A 169 11.18 4.74 3.75
N SER A 170 9.89 4.77 3.62
CA SER A 170 8.99 3.63 3.86
C SER A 170 8.33 3.15 2.58
#